data_50e9f5f7805c91d4764d8bbf73e6150a
#
_entry.id   50e9f5f7805c91d4764d8bbf73e6150a
#
_cell.length_a   1.000
_cell.length_b   1.000
_cell.length_c   1.000
_cell.angle_alpha   90.00
_cell.angle_beta   90.00
_cell.angle_gamma   90.00
#
_symmetry.space_group_name_H-M   'P 1'
#
loop_
_entity.id
_entity.type
_entity.pdbx_description
1 polymer ?
#
loop_
_entity_poly.entity_id
_entity_poly.type
_entity_poly.pdbx_seq_one_letter_code
_entity_poly.pdbx_strand_id
1 'polypeptide(L)'
;NEYTLLNKIENGRKNAPSYVVFIAFMLARSNRELAVLKDIAQKASEDERFKNVAFIAFDSVLDSMEFERFIEYQANATCSKKHGFADQTKSHTDNAKTIISEWIKDALAGNCTIYLQGDIEPISARLLPKTINTSISPRVFYNGPESVEIVRIRTSYTSWGLQFAKKIADMFLSFNTKDEIVTRCNAQEKIIPLLLQDSVDDNLKIKPDVDSNHPLNLITKFVKSKIDHSDKQNTFNLSDKLKDLTYAPYGMYKSFASYGLIAYALRPYVDKVFDTNGKPINAQRMLEIIDLTFKIWDGETKHYNKVELKFETKEEGSIAKGLISMFQLGKLKEYKDVTSLTDARWALRNGFCPEAGFPLWSIKYCDKLQALNCKDKIAKLTDNIITIYTEVGSKNPALMVETDGLITEVKYEYMPLLNYEVENNFENGFRNYLLSDEIVNLQESDYETALAYIRQHMESGVGLWTEAAVIEQLKNWKLKLNQVEPTPNPVPQNDNPGTSVSEPPTVDTGKHSKAKARIQSISTIDEAKRLLEALCDLGYDTILDTILK
;
A
#
# COMPACT_ATOMS: atom_id res chain seq x y z
N ASN A 1 -24.43 11.26 39.94
CA ASN A 1 -25.11 10.01 39.58
C ASN A 1 -24.09 9.08 38.93
N GLU A 2 -23.92 7.89 39.48
CA GLU A 2 -23.01 6.82 39.02
C GLU A 2 -23.14 6.55 37.52
N TYR A 3 -24.35 6.36 37.03
CA TYR A 3 -24.63 6.13 35.62
C TYR A 3 -24.07 7.21 34.71
N THR A 4 -24.20 8.48 35.09
CA THR A 4 -23.68 9.61 34.30
C THR A 4 -22.16 9.63 34.30
N LEU A 5 -21.51 9.26 35.39
CA LEU A 5 -20.06 9.19 35.52
C LEU A 5 -19.51 8.07 34.63
N LEU A 6 -20.03 6.86 34.75
CA LEU A 6 -19.59 5.70 33.98
C LEU A 6 -19.82 5.89 32.49
N ASN A 7 -20.95 6.48 32.07
CA ASN A 7 -21.18 6.81 30.66
C ASN A 7 -20.18 7.83 30.11
N LYS A 8 -19.77 8.83 30.89
CA LYS A 8 -18.73 9.77 30.46
C LYS A 8 -17.38 9.08 30.27
N ILE A 9 -17.01 8.19 31.19
CA ILE A 9 -15.78 7.41 31.12
C ILE A 9 -15.81 6.48 29.90
N GLU A 10 -16.91 5.77 29.69
CA GLU A 10 -17.09 4.88 28.54
C GLU A 10 -17.01 5.64 27.21
N ASN A 11 -17.66 6.80 27.10
CA ASN A 11 -17.57 7.64 25.91
C ASN A 11 -16.16 8.19 25.70
N GLY A 12 -15.47 8.61 26.76
CA GLY A 12 -14.07 9.03 26.68
C GLY A 12 -13.17 7.90 26.18
N ARG A 13 -13.35 6.69 26.72
CA ARG A 13 -12.62 5.50 26.28
C ARG A 13 -12.88 5.14 24.82
N LYS A 14 -14.14 5.19 24.37
CA LYS A 14 -14.51 4.89 22.97
C LYS A 14 -13.88 5.86 21.97
N ASN A 15 -13.60 7.09 22.39
CA ASN A 15 -12.95 8.11 21.58
C ASN A 15 -11.41 8.07 21.64
N ALA A 16 -10.84 7.30 22.56
CA ALA A 16 -9.40 7.11 22.67
C ALA A 16 -8.92 6.00 21.71
N PRO A 17 -7.66 6.07 21.24
CA PRO A 17 -7.06 4.96 20.49
C PRO A 17 -7.12 3.64 21.29
N SER A 18 -7.32 2.53 20.59
CA SER A 18 -7.50 1.21 21.21
C SER A 18 -6.24 0.68 21.94
N TYR A 19 -5.07 1.19 21.56
CA TYR A 19 -3.77 0.81 22.08
C TYR A 19 -3.30 1.66 23.29
N VAL A 20 -4.19 2.45 23.88
CA VAL A 20 -3.86 3.23 25.09
C VAL A 20 -4.67 2.73 26.29
N VAL A 21 -4.07 2.80 27.47
CA VAL A 21 -4.81 2.66 28.72
C VAL A 21 -5.56 3.96 28.98
N PHE A 22 -6.85 3.88 29.15
CA PHE A 22 -7.65 5.04 29.55
C PHE A 22 -7.56 5.21 31.08
N ILE A 23 -7.17 6.39 31.53
CA ILE A 23 -7.05 6.68 32.96
C ILE A 23 -8.18 7.60 33.38
N ALA A 24 -9.02 7.14 34.29
CA ALA A 24 -10.09 7.92 34.91
C ALA A 24 -9.62 8.49 36.25
N PHE A 25 -9.20 9.74 36.28
CA PHE A 25 -8.86 10.44 37.52
C PHE A 25 -10.16 10.83 38.26
N MET A 26 -10.26 10.41 39.51
CA MET A 26 -11.43 10.61 40.35
C MET A 26 -11.04 11.48 41.56
N LEU A 27 -11.62 12.68 41.61
CA LEU A 27 -11.45 13.65 42.67
C LEU A 27 -12.79 13.88 43.39
N ALA A 28 -12.77 13.90 44.69
CA ALA A 28 -13.98 14.03 45.52
C ALA A 28 -13.99 15.37 46.27
N ARG A 29 -15.16 15.94 46.44
CA ARG A 29 -15.38 17.18 47.22
C ARG A 29 -15.48 16.93 48.72
N SER A 30 -15.71 15.69 49.13
CA SER A 30 -15.87 15.33 50.54
C SER A 30 -15.48 13.86 50.74
N ASN A 31 -15.18 13.50 52.02
CA ASN A 31 -14.88 12.12 52.39
C ASN A 31 -16.06 11.16 52.09
N ARG A 32 -17.32 11.63 52.17
CA ARG A 32 -18.50 10.83 51.80
C ARG A 32 -18.52 10.56 50.30
N GLU A 33 -18.25 11.57 49.49
CA GLU A 33 -18.17 11.41 48.02
C GLU A 33 -16.98 10.51 47.62
N LEU A 34 -15.83 10.64 48.31
CA LEU A 34 -14.67 9.79 48.07
C LEU A 34 -14.99 8.31 48.31
N ALA A 35 -15.69 8.00 49.42
CA ALA A 35 -16.13 6.61 49.68
C ALA A 35 -17.02 6.05 48.58
N VAL A 36 -17.98 6.85 48.08
CA VAL A 36 -18.84 6.47 46.95
C VAL A 36 -18.05 6.29 45.66
N LEU A 37 -17.10 7.20 45.36
CA LEU A 37 -16.26 7.09 44.16
C LEU A 37 -15.35 5.85 44.19
N LYS A 38 -14.81 5.49 45.35
CA LYS A 38 -13.99 4.28 45.53
C LYS A 38 -14.85 3.01 45.30
N ASP A 39 -16.08 2.95 45.80
CA ASP A 39 -17.00 1.84 45.57
C ASP A 39 -17.37 1.72 44.08
N ILE A 40 -17.67 2.84 43.42
CA ILE A 40 -17.93 2.88 41.97
C ILE A 40 -16.69 2.41 41.18
N ALA A 41 -15.49 2.89 41.52
CA ALA A 41 -14.24 2.52 40.85
C ALA A 41 -13.94 1.03 40.98
N GLN A 42 -14.16 0.44 42.16
CA GLN A 42 -13.99 -0.98 42.40
C GLN A 42 -14.92 -1.80 41.51
N LYS A 43 -16.25 -1.55 41.61
CA LYS A 43 -17.25 -2.25 40.82
C LYS A 43 -17.04 -2.11 39.30
N ALA A 44 -16.68 -0.89 38.84
CA ALA A 44 -16.42 -0.64 37.44
C ALA A 44 -15.15 -1.33 36.97
N SER A 45 -14.12 -1.48 37.79
CA SER A 45 -12.87 -2.16 37.43
C SER A 45 -13.05 -3.67 37.20
N GLU A 46 -14.09 -4.27 37.75
CA GLU A 46 -14.47 -5.67 37.56
C GLU A 46 -15.31 -5.89 36.28
N ASP A 47 -15.85 -4.81 35.69
CA ASP A 47 -16.72 -4.87 34.51
C ASP A 47 -15.86 -4.97 33.23
N GLU A 48 -16.13 -5.98 32.39
CA GLU A 48 -15.46 -6.22 31.10
C GLU A 48 -15.44 -5.00 30.17
N ARG A 49 -16.43 -4.10 30.28
CA ARG A 49 -16.48 -2.85 29.51
C ARG A 49 -15.33 -1.91 29.82
N PHE A 50 -14.74 -2.03 31.01
CA PHE A 50 -13.69 -1.14 31.53
C PHE A 50 -12.36 -1.85 31.78
N LYS A 51 -12.14 -3.04 31.23
CA LYS A 51 -10.91 -3.83 31.45
C LYS A 51 -9.61 -3.12 31.04
N ASN A 52 -9.67 -2.12 30.16
CA ASN A 52 -8.55 -1.26 29.78
C ASN A 52 -8.64 0.16 30.37
N VAL A 53 -9.45 0.34 31.43
CA VAL A 53 -9.59 1.58 32.17
C VAL A 53 -8.98 1.42 33.56
N ALA A 54 -8.00 2.27 33.90
CA ALA A 54 -7.50 2.40 35.26
C ALA A 54 -8.25 3.53 35.96
N PHE A 55 -8.99 3.21 37.01
CA PHE A 55 -9.64 4.22 37.85
C PHE A 55 -8.68 4.61 38.98
N ILE A 56 -8.41 5.89 39.13
CA ILE A 56 -7.47 6.42 40.13
C ILE A 56 -8.20 7.39 41.03
N ALA A 57 -8.53 6.95 42.26
CA ALA A 57 -9.19 7.77 43.26
C ALA A 57 -8.15 8.42 44.18
N PHE A 58 -8.06 9.75 44.14
CA PHE A 58 -7.18 10.50 45.03
C PHE A 58 -7.80 10.67 46.43
N ASP A 59 -7.00 10.50 47.47
CA ASP A 59 -7.46 10.64 48.86
C ASP A 59 -7.65 12.11 49.30
N SER A 60 -7.10 13.05 48.53
CA SER A 60 -7.30 14.48 48.79
C SER A 60 -8.72 14.89 48.38
N VAL A 61 -9.42 15.52 49.28
CA VAL A 61 -10.77 16.08 49.06
C VAL A 61 -10.66 17.61 48.97
N LEU A 62 -11.53 18.22 48.15
CA LEU A 62 -11.64 19.67 48.08
C LEU A 62 -12.39 20.20 49.32
N ASP A 63 -11.85 21.22 49.96
CA ASP A 63 -12.57 21.91 51.04
C ASP A 63 -13.86 22.51 50.50
N SER A 64 -14.94 22.42 51.32
CA SER A 64 -16.28 22.88 50.91
C SER A 64 -16.31 24.39 50.62
N MET A 65 -15.53 25.18 51.34
CA MET A 65 -15.46 26.64 51.13
C MET A 65 -14.72 26.95 49.81
N GLU A 66 -13.68 26.21 49.49
CA GLU A 66 -12.97 26.37 48.20
C GLU A 66 -13.81 25.93 47.04
N PHE A 67 -14.62 24.87 47.19
CA PHE A 67 -15.56 24.46 46.16
C PHE A 67 -16.66 25.52 45.93
N GLU A 68 -17.19 26.14 46.97
CA GLU A 68 -18.15 27.25 46.87
C GLU A 68 -17.55 28.44 46.12
N ARG A 69 -16.30 28.83 46.45
CA ARG A 69 -15.55 29.88 45.75
C ARG A 69 -15.31 29.54 44.27
N PHE A 70 -14.99 28.29 43.99
CA PHE A 70 -14.82 27.84 42.61
C PHE A 70 -16.11 28.00 41.80
N ILE A 71 -17.24 27.59 42.35
CA ILE A 71 -18.55 27.75 41.73
C ILE A 71 -18.90 29.24 41.54
N GLU A 72 -18.64 30.06 42.52
CA GLU A 72 -18.85 31.51 42.44
C GLU A 72 -18.01 32.13 41.31
N TYR A 73 -16.71 31.82 41.22
CA TYR A 73 -15.86 32.30 40.14
C TYR A 73 -16.33 31.82 38.76
N GLN A 74 -16.77 30.59 38.62
CA GLN A 74 -17.32 30.07 37.36
C GLN A 74 -18.63 30.79 36.98
N ALA A 75 -19.52 31.04 37.94
CA ALA A 75 -20.73 31.78 37.70
C ALA A 75 -20.47 33.22 37.26
N ASN A 76 -19.57 33.89 37.97
CA ASN A 76 -19.15 35.27 37.68
C ASN A 76 -18.44 35.38 36.30
N ALA A 77 -17.58 34.44 35.94
CA ALA A 77 -16.96 34.37 34.64
C ALA A 77 -18.01 34.20 33.51
N THR A 78 -19.00 33.35 33.73
CA THR A 78 -20.08 33.13 32.79
C THR A 78 -20.95 34.38 32.61
N CYS A 79 -21.26 35.05 33.71
CA CYS A 79 -22.05 36.28 33.71
C CYS A 79 -21.28 37.42 33.02
N SER A 80 -20.03 37.65 33.38
CA SER A 80 -19.18 38.70 32.77
C SER A 80 -19.01 38.48 31.27
N LYS A 81 -18.86 37.22 30.83
CA LYS A 81 -18.79 36.85 29.40
C LYS A 81 -20.08 37.22 28.67
N LYS A 82 -21.26 36.95 29.24
CA LYS A 82 -22.55 37.32 28.65
C LYS A 82 -22.73 38.84 28.49
N HIS A 83 -22.13 39.61 29.38
CA HIS A 83 -22.22 41.07 29.37
C HIS A 83 -21.03 41.78 28.67
N GLY A 84 -20.12 41.00 28.07
CA GLY A 84 -18.99 41.57 27.29
C GLY A 84 -17.83 42.10 28.16
N PHE A 85 -17.77 41.83 29.44
CA PHE A 85 -16.69 42.28 30.37
C PHE A 85 -15.49 41.34 30.28
N ALA A 86 -14.63 41.55 29.30
CA ALA A 86 -13.51 40.65 28.98
C ALA A 86 -12.51 40.50 30.13
N ASP A 87 -12.10 41.59 30.76
CA ASP A 87 -11.10 41.59 31.86
C ASP A 87 -11.65 40.88 33.11
N GLN A 88 -12.91 41.12 33.47
CA GLN A 88 -13.55 40.44 34.60
C GLN A 88 -13.74 38.95 34.29
N THR A 89 -14.11 38.59 33.07
CA THR A 89 -14.21 37.19 32.62
C THR A 89 -12.88 36.49 32.79
N LYS A 90 -11.79 37.12 32.35
CA LYS A 90 -10.45 36.58 32.51
C LYS A 90 -10.05 36.42 33.98
N SER A 91 -10.24 37.45 34.79
CA SER A 91 -9.89 37.44 36.23
C SER A 91 -10.64 36.30 36.96
N HIS A 92 -11.96 36.18 36.78
CA HIS A 92 -12.75 35.11 37.40
C HIS A 92 -12.34 33.72 36.91
N THR A 93 -12.03 33.59 35.61
CA THR A 93 -11.57 32.32 35.02
C THR A 93 -10.23 31.91 35.62
N ASP A 94 -9.31 32.84 35.77
CA ASP A 94 -7.97 32.59 36.30
C ASP A 94 -8.03 32.25 37.79
N ASN A 95 -8.89 32.92 38.59
CA ASN A 95 -9.12 32.56 40.00
C ASN A 95 -9.71 31.13 40.14
N ALA A 96 -10.68 30.77 39.30
CA ALA A 96 -11.23 29.41 39.28
C ALA A 96 -10.14 28.37 38.91
N LYS A 97 -9.28 28.68 37.93
CA LYS A 97 -8.13 27.82 37.58
C LYS A 97 -7.14 27.65 38.71
N THR A 98 -6.87 28.72 39.49
CA THR A 98 -5.95 28.66 40.62
C THR A 98 -6.42 27.66 41.65
N ILE A 99 -7.73 27.68 42.04
CA ILE A 99 -8.29 26.72 43.00
C ILE A 99 -8.11 25.28 42.47
N ILE A 100 -8.43 25.03 41.22
CA ILE A 100 -8.27 23.70 40.62
C ILE A 100 -6.80 23.27 40.59
N SER A 101 -5.90 24.19 40.26
CA SER A 101 -4.46 23.90 40.20
C SER A 101 -3.86 23.55 41.56
N GLU A 102 -4.29 24.24 42.62
CA GLU A 102 -3.88 23.94 44.00
C GLU A 102 -4.44 22.59 44.45
N TRP A 103 -5.70 22.32 44.21
CA TRP A 103 -6.32 21.02 44.52
C TRP A 103 -5.59 19.87 43.80
N ILE A 104 -5.33 19.99 42.47
CA ILE A 104 -4.56 18.99 41.74
C ILE A 104 -3.17 18.80 42.32
N LYS A 105 -2.51 19.88 42.71
CA LYS A 105 -1.18 19.85 43.36
C LYS A 105 -1.19 19.09 44.68
N ASP A 106 -2.23 19.31 45.50
CA ASP A 106 -2.39 18.63 46.78
C ASP A 106 -2.75 17.14 46.55
N ALA A 107 -3.60 16.85 45.59
CA ALA A 107 -3.91 15.48 45.20
C ALA A 107 -2.68 14.70 44.74
N LEU A 108 -1.82 15.31 43.91
CA LEU A 108 -0.56 14.71 43.43
C LEU A 108 0.52 14.62 44.53
N ALA A 109 0.46 15.43 45.59
CA ALA A 109 1.34 15.33 46.74
C ALA A 109 0.91 14.26 47.76
N GLY A 110 -0.35 13.85 47.75
CA GLY A 110 -0.97 12.90 48.65
C GLY A 110 -0.88 11.43 48.19
N ASN A 111 -1.89 10.66 48.59
CA ASN A 111 -2.05 9.27 48.21
C ASN A 111 -3.24 9.10 47.25
N CYS A 112 -3.21 8.02 46.50
CA CYS A 112 -4.32 7.59 45.64
C CYS A 112 -4.44 6.06 45.65
N THR A 113 -5.60 5.58 45.23
CA THR A 113 -5.86 4.15 45.06
C THR A 113 -6.17 3.87 43.59
N ILE A 114 -5.46 2.90 43.03
CA ILE A 114 -5.66 2.42 41.64
C ILE A 114 -6.60 1.23 41.67
N TYR A 115 -7.61 1.23 40.82
CA TYR A 115 -8.52 0.12 40.57
C TYR A 115 -8.38 -0.30 39.12
N LEU A 116 -7.94 -1.53 38.87
CA LEU A 116 -7.70 -2.06 37.54
C LEU A 116 -7.98 -3.57 37.51
N GLN A 117 -8.93 -3.99 36.66
CA GLN A 117 -9.26 -5.41 36.47
C GLN A 117 -9.58 -6.14 37.81
N GLY A 118 -10.30 -5.45 38.71
CA GLY A 118 -10.66 -5.95 40.02
C GLY A 118 -9.59 -5.82 41.11
N ASP A 119 -8.33 -5.52 40.75
CA ASP A 119 -7.27 -5.31 41.73
C ASP A 119 -7.31 -3.88 42.28
N ILE A 120 -6.91 -3.76 43.56
CA ILE A 120 -6.89 -2.51 44.32
C ILE A 120 -5.47 -2.28 44.82
N GLU A 121 -4.83 -1.20 44.38
CA GLU A 121 -3.45 -0.85 44.72
C GLU A 121 -3.37 0.58 45.28
N PRO A 122 -3.19 0.76 46.63
CA PRO A 122 -2.94 2.07 47.21
C PRO A 122 -1.49 2.45 47.00
N ILE A 123 -1.26 3.66 46.48
CA ILE A 123 0.08 4.20 46.23
C ILE A 123 0.21 5.67 46.63
N SER A 124 1.43 6.17 46.78
CA SER A 124 1.67 7.62 46.77
C SER A 124 1.43 8.16 45.34
N ALA A 125 0.65 9.23 45.23
CA ALA A 125 0.33 9.84 43.93
C ALA A 125 1.59 10.35 43.20
N ARG A 126 2.69 10.64 43.91
CA ARG A 126 3.98 10.97 43.32
C ARG A 126 4.61 9.84 42.51
N LEU A 127 4.25 8.58 42.81
CA LEU A 127 4.73 7.40 42.07
C LEU A 127 3.88 7.07 40.84
N LEU A 128 2.72 7.73 40.70
CA LEU A 128 1.74 7.44 39.65
C LEU A 128 2.36 7.43 38.23
N PRO A 129 3.18 8.39 37.78
CA PRO A 129 3.79 8.36 36.44
C PRO A 129 4.65 7.12 36.22
N LYS A 130 5.36 6.66 37.29
CA LYS A 130 6.17 5.45 37.22
C LYS A 130 5.26 4.22 37.18
N THR A 131 4.26 4.14 38.04
CA THR A 131 3.32 3.00 38.15
C THR A 131 2.51 2.82 36.87
N ILE A 132 2.08 3.91 36.20
CA ILE A 132 1.40 3.82 34.90
C ILE A 132 2.27 3.05 33.89
N ASN A 133 3.54 3.38 33.79
CA ASN A 133 4.43 2.78 32.80
C ASN A 133 4.93 1.37 33.19
N THR A 134 5.12 1.10 34.48
CA THR A 134 5.75 -0.15 34.94
C THR A 134 4.78 -1.21 35.44
N SER A 135 3.54 -0.83 35.76
CA SER A 135 2.53 -1.74 36.29
C SER A 135 1.23 -1.73 35.49
N ILE A 136 0.64 -0.54 35.27
CA ILE A 136 -0.69 -0.45 34.64
C ILE A 136 -0.64 -0.86 33.17
N SER A 137 0.24 -0.26 32.36
CA SER A 137 0.31 -0.52 30.94
C SER A 137 0.68 -1.98 30.62
N PRO A 138 1.71 -2.58 31.25
CA PRO A 138 2.04 -4.00 31.04
C PRO A 138 0.95 -4.97 31.47
N ARG A 139 0.13 -4.63 32.46
CA ARG A 139 -1.02 -5.48 32.87
C ARG A 139 -2.14 -5.48 31.85
N VAL A 140 -2.42 -4.34 31.22
CA VAL A 140 -3.44 -4.24 30.18
C VAL A 140 -2.96 -4.85 28.87
N PHE A 141 -1.71 -4.60 28.49
CA PHE A 141 -1.11 -5.03 27.22
C PHE A 141 0.00 -6.07 27.43
N TYR A 142 -0.30 -7.12 28.20
CA TYR A 142 0.67 -8.14 28.62
C TYR A 142 1.24 -8.99 27.46
N ASN A 143 0.61 -9.01 26.29
CA ASN A 143 1.09 -9.64 25.07
C ASN A 143 1.62 -8.63 24.05
N GLY A 144 1.77 -7.38 24.44
CA GLY A 144 2.13 -6.29 23.55
C GLY A 144 3.63 -6.03 23.45
N PRO A 145 4.02 -5.02 22.66
CA PRO A 145 5.41 -4.64 22.47
C PRO A 145 6.10 -4.20 23.77
N GLU A 146 5.36 -3.73 24.75
CA GLU A 146 5.91 -3.27 26.05
C GLU A 146 6.32 -4.41 26.98
N SER A 147 5.79 -5.63 26.78
CA SER A 147 6.20 -6.80 27.55
C SER A 147 7.50 -7.43 27.03
N VAL A 148 7.99 -7.00 25.87
CA VAL A 148 9.31 -7.38 25.37
C VAL A 148 10.33 -6.41 25.93
N GLU A 149 11.43 -6.87 26.57
CA GLU A 149 12.42 -6.05 27.32
C GLU A 149 13.08 -4.90 26.58
N ILE A 150 12.70 -4.65 25.31
CA ILE A 150 13.20 -3.56 24.48
C ILE A 150 12.75 -2.18 24.96
N VAL A 151 11.77 -2.12 25.83
CA VAL A 151 11.24 -0.86 26.42
C VAL A 151 12.32 -0.01 27.12
N ARG A 152 13.50 -0.57 27.37
CA ARG A 152 14.66 0.21 27.83
C ARG A 152 15.13 1.26 26.83
N ILE A 153 14.75 1.14 25.57
CA ILE A 153 15.01 2.15 24.55
C ILE A 153 13.83 3.12 24.53
N ARG A 154 13.86 4.08 25.39
CA ARG A 154 13.00 5.26 25.32
C ARG A 154 13.33 6.08 24.07
N THR A 155 12.99 5.59 22.91
CA THR A 155 12.93 6.42 21.74
C THR A 155 11.63 7.21 21.83
N SER A 156 11.74 8.48 22.23
CA SER A 156 10.65 9.43 22.00
C SER A 156 10.19 9.31 20.55
N TYR A 157 8.88 9.43 20.30
CA TYR A 157 8.26 9.42 18.95
C TYR A 157 8.66 10.64 18.13
N THR A 158 9.94 10.87 17.99
CA THR A 158 10.50 11.86 17.09
C THR A 158 10.57 11.24 15.70
N SER A 159 10.66 12.07 14.68
CA SER A 159 10.90 11.64 13.29
C SER A 159 12.09 10.68 13.16
N TRP A 160 13.09 10.83 14.04
CA TRP A 160 14.24 9.94 14.14
C TRP A 160 13.86 8.54 14.66
N GLY A 161 13.04 8.44 15.71
CA GLY A 161 12.57 7.15 16.24
C GLY A 161 11.79 6.34 15.22
N LEU A 162 10.98 7.01 14.39
CA LEU A 162 10.22 6.35 13.31
C LEU A 162 11.14 5.85 12.19
N GLN A 163 12.13 6.63 11.78
CA GLN A 163 13.11 6.20 10.78
C GLN A 163 13.89 4.98 11.27
N PHE A 164 14.23 4.96 12.55
CA PHE A 164 14.92 3.84 13.16
C PHE A 164 14.03 2.59 13.22
N ALA A 165 12.74 2.72 13.57
CA ALA A 165 11.76 1.64 13.53
C ALA A 165 11.62 1.03 12.14
N LYS A 166 11.58 1.86 11.10
CA LYS A 166 11.54 1.41 9.70
C LYS A 166 12.79 0.65 9.28
N LYS A 167 13.97 1.12 9.69
CA LYS A 167 15.23 0.40 9.44
C LYS A 167 15.25 -1.01 10.03
N ILE A 168 14.70 -1.15 11.22
CA ILE A 168 14.58 -2.45 11.90
C ILE A 168 13.64 -3.37 11.16
N ALA A 169 12.46 -2.87 10.82
CA ALA A 169 11.51 -3.64 10.05
C ALA A 169 12.10 -4.08 8.71
N ASP A 170 12.85 -3.20 8.02
CA ASP A 170 13.55 -3.53 6.78
C ASP A 170 14.57 -4.66 6.98
N MET A 171 15.35 -4.61 8.04
CA MET A 171 16.32 -5.67 8.35
C MET A 171 15.64 -7.03 8.56
N PHE A 172 14.53 -7.09 9.29
CA PHE A 172 13.78 -8.34 9.48
C PHE A 172 13.14 -8.87 8.21
N LEU A 173 12.76 -8.00 7.30
CA LEU A 173 12.17 -8.39 6.01
C LEU A 173 13.21 -8.83 4.98
N SER A 174 14.42 -8.22 5.01
CA SER A 174 15.43 -8.35 3.96
C SER A 174 16.51 -9.38 4.26
N PHE A 175 16.84 -9.63 5.55
CA PHE A 175 17.95 -10.54 5.91
C PHE A 175 17.47 -11.92 6.33
N ASN A 176 18.30 -12.94 6.07
CA ASN A 176 17.96 -14.33 6.33
C ASN A 176 18.58 -14.89 7.61
N THR A 177 19.64 -14.25 8.11
CA THR A 177 20.37 -14.72 9.28
C THR A 177 20.53 -13.62 10.33
N LYS A 178 20.73 -14.05 11.58
CA LYS A 178 21.01 -13.16 12.70
C LYS A 178 22.35 -12.42 12.51
N ASP A 179 23.34 -13.10 11.97
CA ASP A 179 24.66 -12.53 11.69
C ASP A 179 24.59 -11.41 10.64
N GLU A 180 23.79 -11.55 9.60
CA GLU A 180 23.58 -10.49 8.62
C GLU A 180 23.01 -9.22 9.27
N ILE A 181 22.03 -9.38 10.17
CA ILE A 181 21.46 -8.25 10.92
C ILE A 181 22.52 -7.62 11.82
N VAL A 182 23.23 -8.42 12.63
CA VAL A 182 24.23 -7.94 13.60
C VAL A 182 25.39 -7.24 12.90
N THR A 183 25.86 -7.79 11.76
CA THR A 183 27.00 -7.26 11.01
C THR A 183 26.67 -5.91 10.36
N ARG A 184 25.43 -5.71 9.94
CA ARG A 184 25.00 -4.49 9.26
C ARG A 184 24.44 -3.42 10.19
N CYS A 185 24.20 -3.76 11.47
CA CYS A 185 23.78 -2.80 12.48
C CYS A 185 24.95 -1.94 12.96
N ASN A 186 24.74 -0.62 13.03
CA ASN A 186 25.65 0.26 13.78
C ASN A 186 25.47 0.07 15.31
N ALA A 187 26.28 0.74 16.12
CA ALA A 187 26.25 0.58 17.58
C ALA A 187 24.89 0.85 18.24
N GLN A 188 24.07 1.74 17.67
CA GLN A 188 22.72 2.05 18.15
C GLN A 188 21.70 1.03 17.66
N GLU A 189 21.90 0.49 16.46
CA GLU A 189 21.05 -0.52 15.84
C GLU A 189 21.28 -1.93 16.42
N LYS A 190 22.40 -2.18 17.13
CA LYS A 190 22.67 -3.43 17.85
C LYS A 190 21.65 -3.80 18.92
N ILE A 191 20.79 -2.86 19.26
CA ILE A 191 19.66 -3.07 20.15
C ILE A 191 18.58 -4.00 19.53
N ILE A 192 18.50 -4.07 18.19
CA ILE A 192 17.54 -4.91 17.47
C ILE A 192 17.80 -6.42 17.65
N PRO A 193 19.04 -6.89 17.53
CA PRO A 193 19.33 -8.27 17.88
C PRO A 193 18.94 -8.62 19.31
N LEU A 194 18.97 -7.66 20.25
CA LEU A 194 18.51 -7.89 21.62
C LEU A 194 17.02 -8.23 21.71
N LEU A 195 16.18 -7.72 20.77
CA LEU A 195 14.77 -8.12 20.63
C LEU A 195 14.60 -9.61 20.48
N LEU A 196 15.50 -10.21 19.72
CA LEU A 196 15.39 -11.56 19.25
C LEU A 196 16.50 -12.45 19.85
N GLN A 197 17.47 -11.88 20.55
CA GLN A 197 18.73 -12.53 20.88
C GLN A 197 18.53 -13.89 21.55
N ASP A 198 17.58 -13.98 22.44
CA ASP A 198 17.31 -15.22 23.18
C ASP A 198 16.10 -15.99 22.64
N SER A 199 15.31 -15.39 21.76
CA SER A 199 14.05 -15.95 21.26
C SER A 199 14.16 -16.60 19.89
N VAL A 200 15.20 -16.32 19.11
CA VAL A 200 15.40 -16.89 17.76
C VAL A 200 16.77 -17.53 17.60
N ASP A 201 16.85 -18.53 16.73
CA ASP A 201 18.09 -19.15 16.28
C ASP A 201 18.82 -18.30 15.22
N ASP A 202 19.96 -18.80 14.73
CA ASP A 202 20.77 -18.08 13.72
C ASP A 202 20.05 -17.88 12.38
N ASN A 203 19.04 -18.70 12.09
CA ASN A 203 18.20 -18.58 10.89
C ASN A 203 16.91 -17.77 11.14
N LEU A 204 16.87 -17.01 12.22
CA LEU A 204 15.71 -16.22 12.63
C LEU A 204 14.42 -17.03 12.86
N LYS A 205 14.52 -18.30 13.21
CA LYS A 205 13.37 -19.12 13.64
C LYS A 205 13.23 -19.05 15.15
N ILE A 206 11.98 -18.95 15.63
CA ILE A 206 11.70 -18.99 17.07
C ILE A 206 12.21 -20.29 17.65
N LYS A 207 13.03 -20.21 18.70
CA LYS A 207 13.58 -21.39 19.38
C LYS A 207 12.49 -22.21 20.06
N PRO A 208 12.63 -23.56 20.15
CA PRO A 208 11.61 -24.42 20.74
C PRO A 208 11.36 -24.17 22.24
N ASP A 209 12.36 -23.66 22.95
CA ASP A 209 12.32 -23.34 24.37
C ASP A 209 11.70 -21.99 24.73
N VAL A 210 11.36 -21.19 23.74
CA VAL A 210 10.67 -19.92 23.96
C VAL A 210 9.23 -20.20 24.41
N ASP A 211 8.83 -19.57 25.51
CA ASP A 211 7.48 -19.72 26.07
C ASP A 211 6.42 -19.48 24.99
N SER A 212 5.41 -20.36 24.97
CA SER A 212 4.27 -20.25 24.08
C SER A 212 3.52 -18.93 24.23
N ASN A 213 3.58 -18.32 25.43
CA ASN A 213 2.98 -17.02 25.76
C ASN A 213 3.92 -15.84 25.51
N HIS A 214 5.13 -16.07 25.03
CA HIS A 214 6.03 -14.99 24.67
C HIS A 214 5.41 -14.13 23.54
N PRO A 215 5.43 -12.78 23.61
CA PRO A 215 4.78 -11.90 22.64
C PRO A 215 5.18 -12.20 21.19
N LEU A 216 6.44 -12.52 20.92
CA LEU A 216 6.90 -12.90 19.58
C LEU A 216 6.14 -14.13 19.04
N ASN A 217 5.95 -15.16 19.88
CA ASN A 217 5.18 -16.36 19.54
C ASN A 217 3.71 -16.01 19.28
N LEU A 218 3.09 -15.26 20.19
CA LEU A 218 1.67 -14.91 20.12
C LEU A 218 1.36 -14.06 18.90
N ILE A 219 2.17 -13.02 18.65
CA ILE A 219 1.99 -12.12 17.50
C ILE A 219 2.24 -12.87 16.20
N THR A 220 3.29 -13.68 16.11
CA THR A 220 3.57 -14.49 14.91
C THR A 220 2.45 -15.49 14.62
N LYS A 221 1.94 -16.19 15.65
CA LYS A 221 0.80 -17.10 15.51
C LYS A 221 -0.47 -16.35 15.10
N PHE A 222 -0.71 -15.19 15.71
CA PHE A 222 -1.88 -14.36 15.37
C PHE A 222 -1.82 -13.92 13.90
N VAL A 223 -0.72 -13.29 13.46
CA VAL A 223 -0.53 -12.84 12.08
C VAL A 223 -0.69 -14.01 11.12
N LYS A 224 -0.03 -15.14 11.40
CA LYS A 224 -0.15 -16.34 10.59
C LYS A 224 -1.60 -16.83 10.49
N SER A 225 -2.31 -16.92 11.61
CA SER A 225 -3.71 -17.36 11.62
C SER A 225 -4.61 -16.46 10.79
N LYS A 226 -4.43 -15.14 10.86
CA LYS A 226 -5.26 -14.17 10.11
C LYS A 226 -4.95 -14.16 8.61
N ILE A 227 -3.69 -14.37 8.23
CA ILE A 227 -3.27 -14.35 6.82
C ILE A 227 -3.51 -15.71 6.17
N ASP A 228 -3.10 -16.82 6.78
CA ASP A 228 -3.24 -18.17 6.19
C ASP A 228 -4.71 -18.59 6.01
N HIS A 229 -5.62 -18.08 6.85
CA HIS A 229 -7.06 -18.28 6.71
C HIS A 229 -7.75 -17.25 5.81
N SER A 230 -7.00 -16.34 5.19
CA SER A 230 -7.57 -15.46 4.18
C SER A 230 -7.96 -16.27 2.95
N ASP A 231 -9.10 -15.91 2.35
CA ASP A 231 -9.53 -16.56 1.11
C ASP A 231 -8.47 -16.33 0.02
N LYS A 232 -7.92 -17.43 -0.48
CA LYS A 232 -6.85 -17.39 -1.48
C LYS A 232 -7.31 -16.88 -2.84
N GLN A 233 -8.61 -16.82 -3.09
CA GLN A 233 -9.18 -16.32 -4.34
C GLN A 233 -9.48 -14.82 -4.31
N ASN A 234 -9.53 -14.22 -3.12
CA ASN A 234 -9.90 -12.84 -2.93
C ASN A 234 -8.75 -12.00 -2.36
N THR A 235 -8.84 -10.69 -2.58
CA THR A 235 -7.98 -9.72 -1.90
C THR A 235 -8.37 -9.61 -0.43
N PHE A 236 -7.39 -9.35 0.43
CA PHE A 236 -7.60 -9.03 1.84
C PHE A 236 -6.87 -7.74 2.20
N ASN A 237 -7.47 -6.96 3.09
CA ASN A 237 -6.85 -5.75 3.62
C ASN A 237 -6.02 -6.10 4.86
N LEU A 238 -4.70 -5.83 4.82
CA LEU A 238 -3.80 -6.18 5.92
C LEU A 238 -4.13 -5.40 7.20
N SER A 239 -4.49 -4.10 7.08
CA SER A 239 -4.81 -3.27 8.24
C SER A 239 -6.04 -3.78 9.00
N ASP A 240 -7.05 -4.26 8.28
CA ASP A 240 -8.27 -4.81 8.87
C ASP A 240 -8.02 -6.18 9.49
N LYS A 241 -7.25 -7.04 8.81
CA LYS A 241 -6.90 -8.38 9.31
C LYS A 241 -6.11 -8.35 10.61
N LEU A 242 -5.25 -7.35 10.76
CA LEU A 242 -4.38 -7.20 11.93
C LEU A 242 -4.88 -6.18 12.95
N LYS A 243 -6.06 -5.57 12.74
CA LYS A 243 -6.59 -4.52 13.61
C LYS A 243 -6.75 -4.96 15.08
N ASP A 244 -7.08 -6.22 15.32
CA ASP A 244 -7.22 -6.74 16.68
C ASP A 244 -5.91 -6.62 17.49
N LEU A 245 -4.74 -6.52 16.83
CA LEU A 245 -3.47 -6.27 17.50
C LEU A 245 -3.38 -4.88 18.16
N THR A 246 -4.25 -3.93 17.79
CA THR A 246 -4.31 -2.62 18.45
C THR A 246 -5.05 -2.67 19.79
N TYR A 247 -5.81 -3.72 20.06
CA TYR A 247 -6.58 -3.89 21.29
C TYR A 247 -5.81 -4.70 22.34
N ALA A 248 -6.27 -4.61 23.58
CA ALA A 248 -5.80 -5.53 24.61
C ALA A 248 -6.06 -7.00 24.18
N PRO A 249 -5.16 -7.91 24.45
CA PRO A 249 -3.94 -7.79 25.27
C PRO A 249 -2.67 -7.33 24.53
N TYR A 250 -2.72 -6.95 23.25
CA TYR A 250 -1.55 -6.64 22.43
C TYR A 250 -1.17 -5.14 22.48
N GLY A 251 -2.12 -4.24 22.23
CA GLY A 251 -1.88 -2.79 22.28
C GLY A 251 -0.82 -2.29 21.31
N MET A 252 -0.79 -2.85 20.10
CA MET A 252 0.16 -2.44 19.06
C MET A 252 -0.07 -1.01 18.64
N TYR A 253 0.94 -0.19 18.72
CA TYR A 253 0.96 1.20 18.30
C TYR A 253 2.24 1.49 17.51
N LYS A 254 2.33 2.65 16.90
CA LYS A 254 3.45 3.09 16.08
C LYS A 254 4.72 3.25 16.94
N SER A 255 5.39 2.14 17.19
CA SER A 255 6.60 2.05 18.01
C SER A 255 7.66 1.21 17.35
N PHE A 256 8.87 1.38 17.82
CA PHE A 256 10.03 0.61 17.45
C PHE A 256 9.80 -0.92 17.54
N ALA A 257 9.33 -1.38 18.70
CA ALA A 257 9.08 -2.79 18.94
C ALA A 257 7.96 -3.33 18.04
N SER A 258 6.88 -2.56 17.86
CA SER A 258 5.76 -2.96 17.00
C SER A 258 6.16 -3.14 15.55
N TYR A 259 6.98 -2.24 14.99
CA TYR A 259 7.50 -2.39 13.63
C TYR A 259 8.35 -3.65 13.47
N GLY A 260 9.25 -3.91 14.43
CA GLY A 260 10.08 -5.12 14.42
C GLY A 260 9.26 -6.40 14.52
N LEU A 261 8.31 -6.47 15.46
CA LEU A 261 7.46 -7.64 15.69
C LEU A 261 6.55 -7.94 14.49
N ILE A 262 5.91 -6.91 13.92
CA ILE A 262 5.07 -7.06 12.73
C ILE A 262 5.91 -7.46 11.52
N ALA A 263 7.06 -6.84 11.30
CA ALA A 263 7.96 -7.18 10.20
C ALA A 263 8.46 -8.62 10.31
N TYR A 264 8.87 -9.05 11.52
CA TYR A 264 9.25 -10.43 11.77
C TYR A 264 8.12 -11.41 11.45
N ALA A 265 6.90 -11.12 11.90
CA ALA A 265 5.73 -11.96 11.66
C ALA A 265 5.32 -12.02 10.18
N LEU A 266 5.53 -10.94 9.42
CA LEU A 266 5.19 -10.84 7.99
C LEU A 266 6.32 -11.34 7.07
N ARG A 267 7.54 -11.53 7.58
CA ARG A 267 8.69 -12.02 6.81
C ARG A 267 8.40 -13.26 5.95
N PRO A 268 7.68 -14.30 6.45
CA PRO A 268 7.38 -15.49 5.66
C PRO A 268 6.51 -15.23 4.42
N TYR A 269 5.88 -14.06 4.32
CA TYR A 269 4.97 -13.66 3.24
C TYR A 269 5.62 -12.75 2.20
N VAL A 270 6.85 -12.28 2.43
CA VAL A 270 7.64 -11.54 1.43
C VAL A 270 7.77 -12.41 0.18
N ASP A 271 7.55 -11.83 -0.99
CA ASP A 271 7.52 -12.46 -2.31
C ASP A 271 6.46 -13.59 -2.49
N LYS A 272 5.59 -13.83 -1.49
CA LYS A 272 4.51 -14.82 -1.55
C LYS A 272 3.12 -14.20 -1.60
N VAL A 273 3.00 -12.93 -1.26
CA VAL A 273 1.77 -12.15 -1.42
C VAL A 273 1.98 -11.12 -2.50
N PHE A 274 0.89 -10.70 -3.13
CA PHE A 274 0.87 -9.84 -4.30
C PHE A 274 -0.03 -8.63 -4.03
N ASP A 275 0.22 -7.53 -4.70
CA ASP A 275 -0.74 -6.41 -4.73
C ASP A 275 -1.96 -6.76 -5.60
N THR A 276 -2.93 -5.84 -5.65
CA THR A 276 -4.15 -6.01 -6.45
C THR A 276 -3.88 -6.14 -7.96
N ASN A 277 -2.74 -5.64 -8.43
CA ASN A 277 -2.30 -5.74 -9.82
C ASN A 277 -1.53 -7.05 -10.10
N GLY A 278 -1.27 -7.85 -9.08
CA GLY A 278 -0.53 -9.11 -9.17
C GLY A 278 0.99 -8.95 -9.19
N LYS A 279 1.52 -7.80 -8.73
CA LYS A 279 2.96 -7.60 -8.53
C LYS A 279 3.38 -8.19 -7.18
N PRO A 280 4.44 -8.99 -7.10
CA PRO A 280 4.91 -9.55 -5.83
C PRO A 280 5.33 -8.45 -4.86
N ILE A 281 5.05 -8.66 -3.59
CA ILE A 281 5.39 -7.74 -2.51
C ILE A 281 6.77 -8.13 -1.97
N ASN A 282 7.80 -7.43 -2.42
CA ASN A 282 9.16 -7.57 -1.90
C ASN A 282 9.30 -6.93 -0.50
N ALA A 283 10.46 -7.07 0.13
CA ALA A 283 10.75 -6.55 1.47
C ALA A 283 10.47 -5.05 1.61
N GLN A 284 10.93 -4.24 0.64
CA GLN A 284 10.73 -2.79 0.68
C GLN A 284 9.24 -2.41 0.58
N ARG A 285 8.50 -3.06 -0.31
CA ARG A 285 7.06 -2.82 -0.44
C ARG A 285 6.29 -3.29 0.79
N MET A 286 6.70 -4.42 1.40
CA MET A 286 6.14 -4.88 2.67
C MET A 286 6.35 -3.87 3.79
N LEU A 287 7.53 -3.26 3.87
CA LEU A 287 7.81 -2.18 4.82
C LEU A 287 6.87 -0.97 4.64
N GLU A 288 6.64 -0.55 3.39
CA GLU A 288 5.69 0.52 3.10
C GLU A 288 4.26 0.17 3.54
N ILE A 289 3.85 -1.08 3.33
CA ILE A 289 2.53 -1.59 3.74
C ILE A 289 2.40 -1.62 5.26
N ILE A 290 3.44 -2.02 5.99
CA ILE A 290 3.49 -1.96 7.46
C ILE A 290 3.34 -0.50 7.93
N ASP A 291 4.10 0.42 7.37
CA ASP A 291 4.02 1.85 7.71
C ASP A 291 2.61 2.42 7.45
N LEU A 292 2.01 2.08 6.31
CA LEU A 292 0.65 2.48 5.98
C LEU A 292 -0.38 1.87 6.92
N THR A 293 -0.20 0.60 7.33
CA THR A 293 -1.06 -0.08 8.29
C THR A 293 -1.10 0.67 9.61
N PHE A 294 0.06 1.05 10.18
CA PHE A 294 0.10 1.87 11.39
C PHE A 294 -0.54 3.25 11.19
N LYS A 295 -0.30 3.91 10.06
CA LYS A 295 -0.93 5.20 9.73
C LYS A 295 -2.45 5.11 9.61
N ILE A 296 -2.98 4.00 9.09
CA ILE A 296 -4.43 3.74 9.03
C ILE A 296 -4.98 3.56 10.44
N TRP A 297 -4.31 2.80 11.30
CA TRP A 297 -4.73 2.58 12.69
C TRP A 297 -4.74 3.88 13.50
N ASP A 298 -3.78 4.77 13.26
CA ASP A 298 -3.69 6.10 13.90
C ASP A 298 -4.65 7.13 13.27
N GLY A 299 -5.36 6.79 12.18
CA GLY A 299 -6.24 7.71 11.47
C GLY A 299 -5.52 8.78 10.65
N GLU A 300 -4.20 8.66 10.47
CA GLU A 300 -3.38 9.62 9.70
C GLU A 300 -3.67 9.54 8.18
N THR A 301 -4.17 8.40 7.70
CA THR A 301 -4.49 8.19 6.29
C THR A 301 -5.70 7.28 6.10
N LYS A 302 -6.37 7.45 4.94
CA LYS A 302 -7.48 6.59 4.50
C LYS A 302 -7.13 5.74 3.26
N HIS A 303 -5.85 5.56 2.96
CA HIS A 303 -5.41 4.80 1.78
C HIS A 303 -5.52 3.28 1.96
N TYR A 304 -6.72 2.79 2.28
CA TYR A 304 -7.00 1.36 2.52
C TYR A 304 -6.65 0.47 1.33
N ASN A 305 -6.82 0.94 0.11
CA ASN A 305 -6.50 0.20 -1.12
C ASN A 305 -5.00 -0.08 -1.29
N LYS A 306 -4.12 0.68 -0.65
CA LYS A 306 -2.67 0.47 -0.75
C LYS A 306 -2.12 -0.63 0.14
N VAL A 307 -2.94 -1.16 1.05
CA VAL A 307 -2.62 -2.28 1.95
C VAL A 307 -3.45 -3.53 1.63
N GLU A 308 -4.10 -3.55 0.46
CA GLU A 308 -4.78 -4.72 -0.07
C GLU A 308 -3.77 -5.69 -0.69
N LEU A 309 -3.85 -6.94 -0.28
CA LEU A 309 -2.98 -8.04 -0.68
C LEU A 309 -3.80 -9.21 -1.19
N LYS A 310 -3.18 -10.06 -2.02
CA LYS A 310 -3.74 -11.35 -2.43
C LYS A 310 -2.65 -12.42 -2.43
N PHE A 311 -3.05 -13.68 -2.36
CA PHE A 311 -2.16 -14.78 -2.68
C PHE A 311 -2.18 -15.07 -4.18
N GLU A 312 -1.11 -15.62 -4.71
CA GLU A 312 -1.12 -16.24 -6.04
C GLU A 312 -1.95 -17.53 -5.98
N THR A 313 -2.85 -17.72 -6.92
CA THR A 313 -3.59 -18.98 -7.01
C THR A 313 -2.69 -20.09 -7.55
N LYS A 314 -3.09 -21.35 -7.33
CA LYS A 314 -2.34 -22.50 -7.85
C LYS A 314 -2.23 -22.44 -9.36
N GLU A 315 -3.30 -22.04 -10.00
CA GLU A 315 -3.41 -21.90 -11.46
C GLU A 315 -2.52 -20.77 -11.97
N GLU A 316 -2.55 -19.58 -11.33
CA GLU A 316 -1.65 -18.46 -11.68
C GLU A 316 -0.18 -18.88 -11.61
N GLY A 317 0.23 -19.56 -10.52
CA GLY A 317 1.61 -20.03 -10.36
C GLY A 317 1.99 -21.14 -11.38
N SER A 318 1.05 -22.01 -11.75
CA SER A 318 1.26 -23.03 -12.76
C SER A 318 1.42 -22.42 -14.15
N ILE A 319 0.53 -21.50 -14.52
CA ILE A 319 0.57 -20.75 -15.79
C ILE A 319 1.88 -19.95 -15.87
N ALA A 320 2.27 -19.23 -14.80
CA ALA A 320 3.53 -18.49 -14.78
C ALA A 320 4.72 -19.37 -15.15
N LYS A 321 4.87 -20.52 -14.46
CA LYS A 321 5.92 -21.49 -14.74
C LYS A 321 5.84 -22.03 -16.19
N GLY A 322 4.64 -22.32 -16.66
CA GLY A 322 4.39 -22.75 -18.02
C GLY A 322 4.87 -21.73 -19.05
N LEU A 323 4.45 -20.47 -18.92
CA LEU A 323 4.83 -19.37 -19.81
C LEU A 323 6.35 -19.09 -19.77
N ILE A 324 6.94 -18.99 -18.56
CA ILE A 324 8.38 -18.78 -18.40
C ILE A 324 9.18 -19.87 -19.15
N SER A 325 8.75 -21.11 -19.00
CA SER A 325 9.41 -22.25 -19.65
C SER A 325 9.19 -22.29 -21.16
N MET A 326 7.94 -22.09 -21.63
CA MET A 326 7.59 -22.17 -23.06
C MET A 326 8.26 -21.08 -23.87
N PHE A 327 8.20 -19.83 -23.38
CA PHE A 327 8.74 -18.66 -24.07
C PHE A 327 10.19 -18.36 -23.67
N GLN A 328 10.80 -19.19 -22.82
CA GLN A 328 12.18 -19.02 -22.33
C GLN A 328 12.45 -17.60 -21.79
N LEU A 329 11.48 -17.01 -21.08
CA LEU A 329 11.50 -15.61 -20.68
C LEU A 329 12.72 -15.21 -19.86
N GLY A 330 13.29 -16.11 -19.08
CA GLY A 330 14.54 -15.85 -18.33
C GLY A 330 15.80 -15.63 -19.20
N LYS A 331 15.72 -15.83 -20.53
CA LYS A 331 16.80 -15.53 -21.46
C LYS A 331 16.76 -14.09 -21.98
N LEU A 332 15.62 -13.42 -21.86
CA LEU A 332 15.46 -12.02 -22.27
C LEU A 332 16.34 -11.11 -21.41
N LYS A 333 17.10 -10.21 -22.03
CA LYS A 333 18.14 -9.39 -21.37
C LYS A 333 17.58 -8.56 -20.19
N GLU A 334 16.38 -8.05 -20.34
CA GLU A 334 15.74 -7.14 -19.36
C GLU A 334 14.84 -7.86 -18.34
N TYR A 335 14.59 -9.18 -18.51
CA TYR A 335 13.60 -9.94 -17.74
C TYR A 335 14.19 -11.21 -17.09
N LYS A 336 15.41 -11.11 -16.54
CA LYS A 336 16.13 -12.28 -15.99
C LYS A 336 15.46 -12.93 -14.79
N ASP A 337 14.73 -12.15 -13.99
CA ASP A 337 14.14 -12.56 -12.71
C ASP A 337 12.61 -12.73 -12.78
N VAL A 338 12.09 -13.26 -13.89
CA VAL A 338 10.66 -13.52 -14.05
C VAL A 338 10.27 -14.70 -13.17
N THR A 339 9.42 -14.47 -12.17
CA THR A 339 8.98 -15.49 -11.21
C THR A 339 7.47 -15.58 -11.05
N SER A 340 6.73 -14.53 -11.36
CA SER A 340 5.29 -14.44 -11.21
C SER A 340 4.56 -14.36 -12.55
N LEU A 341 3.23 -14.61 -12.52
CA LEU A 341 2.40 -14.42 -13.71
C LEU A 341 2.42 -12.97 -14.22
N THR A 342 2.49 -12.02 -13.32
CA THR A 342 2.59 -10.60 -13.70
C THR A 342 3.90 -10.29 -14.41
N ASP A 343 5.02 -10.81 -13.92
CA ASP A 343 6.31 -10.63 -14.59
C ASP A 343 6.31 -11.31 -15.96
N ALA A 344 5.74 -12.53 -16.06
CA ALA A 344 5.61 -13.23 -17.33
C ALA A 344 4.77 -12.45 -18.35
N ARG A 345 3.67 -11.82 -17.92
CA ARG A 345 2.84 -10.93 -18.74
C ARG A 345 3.63 -9.75 -19.30
N TRP A 346 4.42 -9.08 -18.44
CA TRP A 346 5.27 -7.96 -18.83
C TRP A 346 6.37 -8.39 -19.78
N ALA A 347 7.05 -9.51 -19.50
CA ALA A 347 8.10 -10.06 -20.31
C ALA A 347 7.59 -10.48 -21.71
N LEU A 348 6.43 -11.10 -21.79
CA LEU A 348 5.79 -11.45 -23.07
C LEU A 348 5.48 -10.19 -23.91
N ARG A 349 4.81 -9.23 -23.30
CA ARG A 349 4.32 -8.03 -23.99
C ARG A 349 5.43 -7.10 -24.42
N ASN A 350 6.39 -6.84 -23.54
CA ASN A 350 7.40 -5.78 -23.73
C ASN A 350 8.81 -6.33 -24.05
N GLY A 351 9.03 -7.63 -23.91
CA GLY A 351 10.28 -8.30 -24.21
C GLY A 351 10.13 -9.24 -25.42
N PHE A 352 9.45 -10.36 -25.23
CA PHE A 352 9.37 -11.42 -26.21
C PHE A 352 8.74 -10.99 -27.56
N CYS A 353 7.56 -10.37 -27.56
CA CYS A 353 6.92 -9.93 -28.79
C CYS A 353 7.73 -8.87 -29.56
N PRO A 354 8.34 -7.85 -28.91
CA PRO A 354 9.26 -6.95 -29.59
C PRO A 354 10.51 -7.62 -30.16
N GLU A 355 11.12 -8.59 -29.46
CA GLU A 355 12.27 -9.34 -29.97
C GLU A 355 11.88 -10.24 -31.16
N ALA A 356 10.73 -10.90 -31.12
CA ALA A 356 10.17 -11.65 -32.24
C ALA A 356 9.76 -10.74 -33.43
N GLY A 357 9.54 -9.44 -33.16
CA GLY A 357 9.18 -8.42 -34.16
C GLY A 357 7.73 -8.43 -34.62
N PHE A 358 6.89 -9.32 -34.07
CA PHE A 358 5.49 -9.54 -34.47
C PHE A 358 4.59 -9.84 -33.25
N PRO A 359 3.28 -9.58 -33.34
CA PRO A 359 2.33 -9.88 -32.26
C PRO A 359 2.15 -11.40 -32.08
N LEU A 360 1.87 -11.85 -30.86
CA LEU A 360 1.75 -13.27 -30.53
C LEU A 360 0.67 -13.99 -31.35
N TRP A 361 -0.46 -13.34 -31.65
CA TRP A 361 -1.53 -13.93 -32.43
C TRP A 361 -1.12 -14.35 -33.85
N SER A 362 -0.05 -13.77 -34.41
CA SER A 362 0.41 -14.13 -35.76
C SER A 362 0.78 -15.61 -35.88
N ILE A 363 1.19 -16.26 -34.78
CA ILE A 363 1.51 -17.68 -34.77
C ILE A 363 0.32 -18.56 -35.20
N LYS A 364 -0.92 -18.09 -35.01
CA LYS A 364 -2.14 -18.82 -35.39
C LYS A 364 -2.22 -19.06 -36.89
N TYR A 365 -1.57 -18.27 -37.71
CA TYR A 365 -1.64 -18.30 -39.17
C TYR A 365 -0.38 -18.85 -39.81
N CYS A 366 0.62 -19.32 -39.03
CA CYS A 366 1.83 -19.88 -39.63
C CYS A 366 1.59 -21.29 -40.21
N ASP A 367 2.28 -21.60 -41.30
CA ASP A 367 2.16 -22.85 -42.02
C ASP A 367 2.45 -24.07 -41.15
N LYS A 368 3.43 -23.98 -40.28
CA LYS A 368 3.78 -25.06 -39.36
C LYS A 368 2.67 -25.38 -38.38
N LEU A 369 1.99 -24.39 -37.83
CA LEU A 369 0.86 -24.64 -36.93
C LEU A 369 -0.29 -25.30 -37.71
N GLN A 370 -0.58 -24.82 -38.94
CA GLN A 370 -1.66 -25.37 -39.75
C GLN A 370 -1.47 -26.85 -40.09
N ALA A 371 -0.23 -27.33 -40.07
CA ALA A 371 0.09 -28.75 -40.28
C ALA A 371 -0.05 -29.61 -39.02
N LEU A 372 -0.28 -29.06 -37.83
CA LEU A 372 -0.39 -29.81 -36.58
C LEU A 372 -1.84 -30.27 -36.31
N ASN A 373 -1.97 -31.49 -35.77
CA ASN A 373 -3.28 -32.03 -35.38
C ASN A 373 -3.88 -31.27 -34.17
N CYS A 374 -3.04 -30.63 -33.34
CA CYS A 374 -3.45 -29.86 -32.17
C CYS A 374 -3.59 -28.37 -32.44
N LYS A 375 -3.62 -27.91 -33.68
CA LYS A 375 -3.66 -26.50 -34.08
C LYS A 375 -4.73 -25.68 -33.36
N ASP A 376 -5.94 -26.22 -33.24
CA ASP A 376 -7.06 -25.51 -32.60
C ASP A 376 -6.81 -25.27 -31.09
N LYS A 377 -6.17 -26.22 -30.41
CA LYS A 377 -5.78 -26.09 -29.00
C LYS A 377 -4.67 -25.07 -28.83
N ILE A 378 -3.69 -25.04 -29.74
CA ILE A 378 -2.60 -24.04 -29.70
C ILE A 378 -3.15 -22.67 -30.04
N ALA A 379 -4.02 -22.52 -31.01
CA ALA A 379 -4.67 -21.26 -31.34
C ALA A 379 -5.47 -20.73 -30.14
N LYS A 380 -6.23 -21.58 -29.47
CA LYS A 380 -6.98 -21.24 -28.26
C LYS A 380 -6.05 -20.85 -27.08
N LEU A 381 -4.97 -21.60 -26.87
CA LEU A 381 -3.97 -21.25 -25.88
C LEU A 381 -3.33 -19.88 -26.17
N THR A 382 -3.04 -19.59 -27.44
CA THR A 382 -2.51 -18.30 -27.87
C THR A 382 -3.48 -17.16 -27.52
N ASP A 383 -4.77 -17.30 -27.83
CA ASP A 383 -5.79 -16.30 -27.49
C ASP A 383 -5.97 -16.13 -25.99
N ASN A 384 -5.92 -17.21 -25.21
CA ASN A 384 -5.96 -17.16 -23.75
C ASN A 384 -4.74 -16.42 -23.19
N ILE A 385 -3.54 -16.69 -23.69
CA ILE A 385 -2.30 -15.98 -23.27
C ILE A 385 -2.40 -14.49 -23.61
N ILE A 386 -2.89 -14.13 -24.79
CA ILE A 386 -3.09 -12.73 -25.19
C ILE A 386 -4.07 -12.05 -24.24
N THR A 387 -5.19 -12.68 -23.93
CA THR A 387 -6.15 -12.17 -22.95
C THR A 387 -5.50 -11.94 -21.59
N ILE A 388 -4.72 -12.92 -21.11
CA ILE A 388 -4.01 -12.83 -19.82
C ILE A 388 -3.03 -11.65 -19.79
N TYR A 389 -2.28 -11.38 -20.86
CA TYR A 389 -1.28 -10.30 -20.82
C TYR A 389 -1.80 -8.93 -21.27
N THR A 390 -2.94 -8.84 -21.95
CA THR A 390 -3.56 -7.56 -22.37
C THR A 390 -4.52 -7.00 -21.33
N GLU A 391 -5.33 -7.84 -20.69
CA GLU A 391 -6.30 -7.41 -19.68
C GLU A 391 -5.63 -7.22 -18.33
N VAL A 392 -5.69 -6.00 -17.81
CA VAL A 392 -5.24 -5.70 -16.45
C VAL A 392 -6.23 -6.33 -15.47
N GLY A 393 -5.76 -7.39 -14.78
CA GLY A 393 -6.55 -8.05 -13.74
C GLY A 393 -7.56 -9.07 -14.21
N SER A 394 -7.22 -9.87 -15.22
CA SER A 394 -8.01 -11.04 -15.64
C SER A 394 -8.32 -11.95 -14.45
N LYS A 395 -9.44 -11.69 -13.78
CA LYS A 395 -9.96 -12.46 -12.64
C LYS A 395 -10.91 -13.56 -13.08
N ASN A 396 -10.78 -14.06 -14.30
CA ASN A 396 -11.63 -15.14 -14.78
C ASN A 396 -11.04 -16.51 -14.39
N PRO A 397 -11.52 -17.15 -13.30
CA PRO A 397 -11.00 -18.44 -12.87
C PRO A 397 -11.14 -19.53 -13.94
N ALA A 398 -12.20 -19.48 -14.75
CA ALA A 398 -12.42 -20.46 -15.82
C ALA A 398 -11.33 -20.34 -16.90
N LEU A 399 -10.95 -19.13 -17.29
CA LEU A 399 -9.86 -18.88 -18.21
C LEU A 399 -8.53 -19.41 -17.67
N MET A 400 -8.25 -19.22 -16.37
CA MET A 400 -7.01 -19.71 -15.74
C MET A 400 -6.96 -21.24 -15.73
N VAL A 401 -8.03 -21.92 -15.32
CA VAL A 401 -8.09 -23.39 -15.33
C VAL A 401 -7.94 -23.95 -16.74
N GLU A 402 -8.61 -23.36 -17.71
CA GLU A 402 -8.52 -23.77 -19.12
C GLU A 402 -7.11 -23.57 -19.67
N THR A 403 -6.49 -22.43 -19.39
CA THR A 403 -5.12 -22.11 -19.85
C THR A 403 -4.10 -23.07 -19.27
N ASP A 404 -4.16 -23.37 -17.96
CA ASP A 404 -3.28 -24.34 -17.31
C ASP A 404 -3.42 -25.74 -17.92
N GLY A 405 -4.65 -26.17 -18.20
CA GLY A 405 -4.92 -27.41 -18.89
C GLY A 405 -4.32 -27.45 -20.31
N LEU A 406 -4.53 -26.40 -21.09
CA LEU A 406 -3.98 -26.31 -22.46
C LEU A 406 -2.44 -26.27 -22.46
N ILE A 407 -1.82 -25.53 -21.53
CA ILE A 407 -0.35 -25.54 -21.38
C ILE A 407 0.15 -26.97 -21.16
N THR A 408 -0.50 -27.72 -20.28
CA THR A 408 -0.13 -29.10 -19.98
C THR A 408 -0.25 -30.02 -21.19
N GLU A 409 -1.29 -29.81 -22.01
CA GLU A 409 -1.58 -30.65 -23.17
C GLU A 409 -0.69 -30.38 -24.39
N VAL A 410 -0.39 -29.10 -24.71
CA VAL A 410 0.23 -28.76 -26.01
C VAL A 410 1.59 -28.05 -25.88
N LYS A 411 2.16 -27.98 -24.70
CA LYS A 411 3.43 -27.28 -24.45
C LYS A 411 4.55 -27.71 -25.39
N TYR A 412 4.72 -29.01 -25.59
CA TYR A 412 5.84 -29.55 -26.34
C TYR A 412 5.70 -29.32 -27.85
N GLU A 413 4.49 -29.27 -28.37
CA GLU A 413 4.18 -28.94 -29.75
C GLU A 413 4.24 -27.43 -30.02
N TYR A 414 3.92 -26.62 -28.99
CA TYR A 414 3.92 -25.17 -29.11
C TYR A 414 5.31 -24.57 -29.05
N MET A 415 6.18 -25.06 -28.16
CA MET A 415 7.53 -24.51 -27.95
C MET A 415 8.38 -24.38 -29.23
N PRO A 416 8.40 -25.36 -30.15
CA PRO A 416 9.15 -25.23 -31.41
C PRO A 416 8.68 -24.08 -32.29
N LEU A 417 7.37 -23.76 -32.25
CA LEU A 417 6.80 -22.66 -33.03
C LEU A 417 7.21 -21.29 -32.49
N LEU A 418 7.51 -21.20 -31.19
CA LEU A 418 7.87 -19.96 -30.50
C LEU A 418 9.35 -19.56 -30.69
N ASN A 419 10.18 -20.43 -31.24
CA ASN A 419 11.61 -20.17 -31.42
C ASN A 419 11.89 -19.35 -32.67
N TYR A 420 11.75 -18.03 -32.55
CA TYR A 420 11.95 -17.07 -33.65
C TYR A 420 13.42 -16.93 -34.10
N GLU A 421 14.38 -17.36 -33.27
CA GLU A 421 15.81 -17.33 -33.64
C GLU A 421 16.19 -18.39 -34.70
N VAL A 422 15.47 -19.53 -34.69
CA VAL A 422 15.71 -20.62 -35.65
C VAL A 422 14.88 -20.44 -36.90
N GLU A 423 13.60 -20.12 -36.70
CA GLU A 423 12.65 -19.88 -37.79
C GLU A 423 11.55 -18.94 -37.31
N ASN A 424 11.37 -17.82 -38.01
CA ASN A 424 10.42 -16.82 -37.62
C ASN A 424 8.99 -17.18 -38.06
N ASN A 425 8.36 -18.11 -37.33
CA ASN A 425 6.97 -18.51 -37.57
C ASN A 425 5.98 -17.34 -37.31
N PHE A 426 6.36 -16.35 -36.53
CA PHE A 426 5.54 -15.15 -36.31
C PHE A 426 5.46 -14.29 -37.58
N GLU A 427 6.58 -14.10 -38.28
CA GLU A 427 6.61 -13.39 -39.56
C GLU A 427 5.82 -14.14 -40.63
N ASN A 428 6.04 -15.46 -40.77
CA ASN A 428 5.29 -16.28 -41.69
C ASN A 428 3.78 -16.17 -41.42
N GLY A 429 3.35 -16.32 -40.19
CA GLY A 429 1.93 -16.21 -39.84
C GLY A 429 1.37 -14.80 -40.03
N PHE A 430 2.12 -13.76 -39.72
CA PHE A 430 1.71 -12.37 -39.93
C PHE A 430 1.51 -12.09 -41.43
N ARG A 431 2.47 -12.54 -42.27
CA ARG A 431 2.40 -12.43 -43.70
C ARG A 431 1.18 -13.17 -44.26
N ASN A 432 0.97 -14.44 -43.89
CA ASN A 432 -0.20 -15.23 -44.30
C ASN A 432 -1.50 -14.52 -43.91
N TYR A 433 -1.58 -13.96 -42.70
CA TYR A 433 -2.75 -13.21 -42.27
C TYR A 433 -3.04 -12.00 -43.12
N LEU A 434 -2.04 -11.16 -43.44
CA LEU A 434 -2.23 -9.99 -44.29
C LEU A 434 -2.62 -10.35 -45.72
N LEU A 435 -2.03 -11.42 -46.29
CA LEU A 435 -2.32 -11.88 -47.64
C LEU A 435 -3.70 -12.57 -47.77
N SER A 436 -4.23 -13.08 -46.66
CA SER A 436 -5.55 -13.75 -46.65
C SER A 436 -6.72 -12.77 -46.57
N ASP A 437 -6.50 -11.46 -46.33
CA ASP A 437 -7.58 -10.47 -46.24
C ASP A 437 -8.18 -10.18 -47.63
N GLU A 438 -9.36 -10.70 -47.87
CA GLU A 438 -10.09 -10.56 -49.16
C GLU A 438 -10.51 -9.11 -49.45
N ILE A 439 -10.66 -8.26 -48.42
CA ILE A 439 -11.11 -6.86 -48.58
C ILE A 439 -9.96 -6.01 -49.12
N VAL A 440 -8.77 -6.18 -48.55
CA VAL A 440 -7.60 -5.40 -48.96
C VAL A 440 -6.93 -6.05 -50.17
N ASN A 441 -6.97 -7.39 -50.29
CA ASN A 441 -6.35 -8.17 -51.37
C ASN A 441 -4.89 -7.72 -51.63
N LEU A 442 -4.06 -7.83 -50.57
CA LEU A 442 -2.66 -7.46 -50.62
C LEU A 442 -1.88 -8.40 -51.54
N GLN A 443 -1.08 -7.84 -52.47
CA GLN A 443 -0.19 -8.63 -53.29
C GLN A 443 1.11 -8.93 -52.58
N GLU A 444 1.72 -10.07 -52.86
CA GLU A 444 2.99 -10.51 -52.30
C GLU A 444 4.11 -9.47 -52.47
N SER A 445 4.15 -8.80 -53.62
CA SER A 445 5.14 -7.73 -53.95
C SER A 445 5.03 -6.51 -53.02
N ASP A 446 3.88 -6.28 -52.42
CA ASP A 446 3.56 -5.09 -51.67
C ASP A 446 3.70 -5.29 -50.15
N TYR A 447 3.96 -6.53 -49.71
CA TYR A 447 4.04 -6.92 -48.31
C TYR A 447 4.99 -6.05 -47.50
N GLU A 448 6.23 -5.86 -47.97
CA GLU A 448 7.26 -5.10 -47.22
C GLU A 448 6.87 -3.63 -47.05
N THR A 449 6.26 -3.02 -48.07
CA THR A 449 5.80 -1.64 -48.00
C THR A 449 4.59 -1.47 -47.07
N ALA A 450 3.68 -2.40 -47.09
CA ALA A 450 2.54 -2.46 -46.18
C ALA A 450 2.97 -2.70 -44.74
N LEU A 451 3.92 -3.60 -44.50
CA LEU A 451 4.49 -3.88 -43.18
C LEU A 451 5.20 -2.63 -42.61
N ALA A 452 6.02 -1.96 -43.43
CA ALA A 452 6.69 -0.73 -43.02
C ALA A 452 5.68 0.37 -42.62
N TYR A 453 4.58 0.51 -43.40
CA TYR A 453 3.50 1.43 -43.07
C TYR A 453 2.81 1.08 -41.76
N ILE A 454 2.46 -0.19 -41.53
CA ILE A 454 1.84 -0.66 -40.31
C ILE A 454 2.75 -0.35 -39.10
N ARG A 455 4.03 -0.71 -39.18
CA ARG A 455 5.01 -0.43 -38.10
C ARG A 455 5.13 1.06 -37.76
N GLN A 456 5.03 1.92 -38.76
CA GLN A 456 5.14 3.37 -38.57
C GLN A 456 3.87 3.99 -37.93
N HIS A 457 2.68 3.42 -38.20
CA HIS A 457 1.39 4.03 -37.84
C HIS A 457 0.69 3.34 -36.65
N MET A 458 1.23 2.22 -36.14
CA MET A 458 0.76 1.62 -34.90
C MET A 458 1.28 2.42 -33.70
N GLU A 459 0.36 2.93 -32.90
CA GLU A 459 0.70 3.74 -31.71
C GLU A 459 1.18 2.90 -30.53
N SER A 460 0.80 1.62 -30.46
CA SER A 460 1.14 0.70 -29.37
C SER A 460 2.34 -0.19 -29.74
N GLY A 461 3.03 -0.72 -28.72
CA GLY A 461 4.07 -1.72 -28.91
C GLY A 461 3.53 -3.01 -29.54
N VAL A 462 4.39 -3.75 -30.26
CA VAL A 462 4.06 -4.96 -31.02
C VAL A 462 3.23 -5.97 -30.23
N GLY A 463 3.53 -6.17 -28.93
CA GLY A 463 2.79 -7.11 -28.08
C GLY A 463 1.33 -6.73 -27.85
N LEU A 464 0.93 -5.51 -28.18
CA LEU A 464 -0.45 -5.01 -28.05
C LEU A 464 -1.18 -4.84 -29.39
N TRP A 465 -0.53 -5.19 -30.50
CA TRP A 465 -1.20 -5.12 -31.80
C TRP A 465 -2.32 -6.15 -31.87
N THR A 466 -3.52 -5.70 -32.14
CA THR A 466 -4.67 -6.57 -32.39
C THR A 466 -4.84 -6.81 -33.89
N GLU A 467 -5.43 -7.94 -34.25
CA GLU A 467 -5.76 -8.26 -35.64
C GLU A 467 -6.57 -7.15 -36.32
N ALA A 468 -7.58 -6.61 -35.61
CA ALA A 468 -8.43 -5.53 -36.13
C ALA A 468 -7.64 -4.23 -36.38
N ALA A 469 -6.76 -3.83 -35.46
CA ALA A 469 -5.95 -2.63 -35.60
C ALA A 469 -4.95 -2.74 -36.77
N VAL A 470 -4.38 -3.93 -36.96
CA VAL A 470 -3.47 -4.19 -38.08
C VAL A 470 -4.21 -4.10 -39.43
N ILE A 471 -5.39 -4.70 -39.54
CA ILE A 471 -6.22 -4.60 -40.76
C ILE A 471 -6.67 -3.17 -41.03
N GLU A 472 -6.97 -2.39 -39.98
CA GLU A 472 -7.30 -0.97 -40.15
C GLU A 472 -6.12 -0.18 -40.75
N GLN A 473 -4.92 -0.40 -40.28
CA GLN A 473 -3.73 0.25 -40.85
C GLN A 473 -3.46 -0.24 -42.29
N LEU A 474 -3.69 -1.52 -42.58
CA LEU A 474 -3.56 -2.04 -43.93
C LEU A 474 -4.54 -1.37 -44.89
N LYS A 475 -5.80 -1.16 -44.45
CA LYS A 475 -6.81 -0.42 -45.26
C LYS A 475 -6.37 1.03 -45.48
N ASN A 476 -5.87 1.69 -44.45
CA ASN A 476 -5.37 3.05 -44.57
C ASN A 476 -4.18 3.17 -45.54
N TRP A 477 -3.28 2.20 -45.50
CA TRP A 477 -2.17 2.11 -46.45
C TRP A 477 -2.67 2.01 -47.89
N LYS A 478 -3.64 1.12 -48.17
CA LYS A 478 -4.21 0.94 -49.51
C LYS A 478 -4.96 2.17 -50.01
N LEU A 479 -5.69 2.86 -49.13
CA LEU A 479 -6.33 4.14 -49.47
C LEU A 479 -5.32 5.20 -49.88
N LYS A 480 -4.16 5.29 -49.22
CA LYS A 480 -3.09 6.21 -49.62
C LYS A 480 -2.47 5.86 -50.95
N LEU A 481 -2.28 4.59 -51.30
CA LEU A 481 -1.80 4.18 -52.61
C LEU A 481 -2.75 4.60 -53.73
N ASN A 482 -4.06 4.54 -53.48
CA ASN A 482 -5.08 4.91 -54.46
C ASN A 482 -5.25 6.45 -54.58
N GLN A 483 -4.67 7.24 -53.69
CA GLN A 483 -4.67 8.71 -53.68
C GLN A 483 -3.42 9.32 -54.31
N VAL A 484 -2.52 8.54 -54.97
CA VAL A 484 -1.40 9.09 -55.72
C VAL A 484 -1.99 9.87 -56.91
N GLU A 485 -1.89 11.19 -56.84
CA GLU A 485 -2.39 12.15 -57.82
C GLU A 485 -1.88 11.85 -59.23
N PRO A 486 -2.70 12.13 -60.28
CA PRO A 486 -2.22 12.11 -61.64
C PRO A 486 -1.12 13.16 -61.82
N THR A 487 0.01 12.76 -62.38
CA THR A 487 1.12 13.62 -62.77
C THR A 487 0.60 14.90 -63.45
N PRO A 488 0.97 16.11 -63.00
CA PRO A 488 0.57 17.33 -63.67
C PRO A 488 1.23 17.40 -65.04
N ASN A 489 0.39 17.60 -66.07
CA ASN A 489 0.86 17.93 -67.40
C ASN A 489 1.73 19.20 -67.40
N PRO A 490 2.79 19.29 -68.23
CA PRO A 490 3.64 20.46 -68.29
C PRO A 490 2.89 21.68 -68.76
N VAL A 491 2.79 22.71 -67.93
CA VAL A 491 2.23 24.04 -68.26
C VAL A 491 3.30 24.84 -68.94
N PRO A 492 3.00 25.55 -70.06
CA PRO A 492 3.95 26.45 -70.72
C PRO A 492 4.27 27.67 -69.85
N GLN A 493 5.53 28.06 -69.87
CA GLN A 493 6.01 29.31 -69.26
C GLN A 493 5.30 30.52 -69.85
N ASN A 494 4.83 31.40 -69.00
CA ASN A 494 4.57 32.82 -69.34
C ASN A 494 5.03 33.71 -68.19
N ASP A 495 5.97 34.56 -68.49
CA ASP A 495 6.51 35.61 -67.64
C ASP A 495 5.45 36.68 -67.34
N ASN A 496 5.28 37.11 -66.12
CA ASN A 496 5.51 38.45 -65.61
C ASN A 496 4.87 38.71 -64.22
N PRO A 497 5.29 39.75 -63.50
CA PRO A 497 5.44 39.69 -62.04
C PRO A 497 4.38 40.47 -61.27
N GLY A 498 4.22 40.08 -60.03
CA GLY A 498 3.75 40.94 -58.96
C GLY A 498 2.33 40.76 -58.50
N THR A 499 2.13 40.14 -57.39
CA THR A 499 1.35 40.68 -56.24
C THR A 499 1.34 39.62 -55.13
N SER A 500 1.68 40.08 -53.95
CA SER A 500 1.62 39.36 -52.69
C SER A 500 0.22 38.90 -52.34
N VAL A 501 0.05 37.59 -52.08
CA VAL A 501 -1.11 37.06 -51.36
C VAL A 501 -0.61 36.09 -50.28
N SER A 502 -1.03 36.34 -49.08
CA SER A 502 -0.79 35.67 -47.81
C SER A 502 -1.02 34.14 -47.88
N GLU A 503 -0.05 33.36 -47.41
CA GLU A 503 -0.17 31.95 -47.14
C GLU A 503 -1.18 31.66 -46.02
N PRO A 504 -1.94 30.55 -46.12
CA PRO A 504 -2.69 30.01 -44.98
C PRO A 504 -1.75 29.33 -43.98
N PRO A 505 -2.09 29.29 -42.67
CA PRO A 505 -1.19 28.83 -41.64
C PRO A 505 -0.96 27.31 -41.74
N THR A 506 0.26 26.94 -42.00
CA THR A 506 0.77 25.57 -41.81
C THR A 506 0.69 25.20 -40.34
N VAL A 507 -0.04 24.11 -40.02
CA VAL A 507 -0.07 23.50 -38.68
C VAL A 507 1.34 22.95 -38.37
N ASP A 508 1.99 23.59 -37.42
CA ASP A 508 3.35 23.31 -36.98
C ASP A 508 3.38 22.04 -36.10
N THR A 509 3.55 20.87 -36.72
CA THR A 509 3.75 19.58 -36.04
C THR A 509 5.06 19.50 -35.23
N GLY A 510 5.96 20.50 -35.37
CA GLY A 510 7.23 20.57 -34.64
C GLY A 510 7.10 21.04 -33.19
N LYS A 511 6.00 21.74 -32.80
CA LYS A 511 5.83 22.26 -31.44
C LYS A 511 5.51 21.17 -30.42
N HIS A 512 4.74 20.13 -30.79
CA HIS A 512 4.41 19.01 -29.92
C HIS A 512 5.63 18.14 -29.54
N SER A 513 6.56 17.93 -30.47
CA SER A 513 7.76 17.15 -30.20
C SER A 513 8.74 17.87 -29.26
N LYS A 514 8.86 19.19 -29.38
CA LYS A 514 9.69 20.03 -28.50
C LYS A 514 9.10 20.14 -27.08
N ALA A 515 7.78 20.27 -26.93
CA ALA A 515 7.11 20.28 -25.65
C ALA A 515 7.25 18.95 -24.92
N LYS A 516 7.06 17.82 -25.62
CA LYS A 516 7.21 16.47 -25.06
C LYS A 516 8.64 16.18 -24.60
N ALA A 517 9.65 16.60 -25.39
CA ALA A 517 11.06 16.47 -25.02
C ALA A 517 11.41 17.32 -23.79
N ARG A 518 10.83 18.53 -23.66
CA ARG A 518 11.05 19.39 -22.50
C ARG A 518 10.37 18.87 -21.22
N ILE A 519 9.18 18.28 -21.33
CA ILE A 519 8.53 17.60 -20.21
C ILE A 519 9.36 16.41 -19.73
N GLN A 520 9.94 15.63 -20.65
CA GLN A 520 10.80 14.50 -20.32
C GLN A 520 12.14 14.90 -19.70
N SER A 521 12.60 16.15 -19.89
CA SER A 521 13.84 16.67 -19.32
C SER A 521 13.67 17.29 -17.92
N ILE A 522 12.45 17.34 -17.36
CA ILE A 522 12.19 17.87 -16.03
C ILE A 522 12.75 16.90 -14.99
N SER A 523 13.72 17.35 -14.22
CA SER A 523 14.41 16.56 -13.20
C SER A 523 14.11 16.99 -11.77
N THR A 524 13.50 18.17 -11.58
CA THR A 524 13.22 18.73 -10.26
C THR A 524 11.77 19.14 -10.07
N ILE A 525 11.29 19.12 -8.81
CA ILE A 525 9.94 19.57 -8.43
C ILE A 525 9.74 21.05 -8.75
N ASP A 526 10.78 21.87 -8.62
CA ASP A 526 10.70 23.30 -8.88
C ASP A 526 10.55 23.62 -10.37
N GLU A 527 11.16 22.84 -11.25
CA GLU A 527 10.96 22.96 -12.71
C GLU A 527 9.54 22.54 -13.12
N ALA A 528 9.02 21.46 -12.50
CA ALA A 528 7.63 21.01 -12.73
C ALA A 528 6.63 22.08 -12.28
N LYS A 529 6.86 22.71 -11.13
CA LYS A 529 6.03 23.77 -10.59
C LYS A 529 5.97 25.00 -11.49
N ARG A 530 7.13 25.47 -11.98
CA ARG A 530 7.21 26.60 -12.92
C ARG A 530 6.51 26.31 -14.25
N LEU A 531 6.56 25.06 -14.73
CA LEU A 531 5.84 24.67 -15.94
C LEU A 531 4.33 24.70 -15.74
N LEU A 532 3.84 24.20 -14.58
CA LEU A 532 2.42 24.22 -14.22
C LEU A 532 1.92 25.67 -14.04
N GLU A 533 2.69 26.54 -13.40
CA GLU A 533 2.38 27.96 -13.25
C GLU A 533 2.29 28.65 -14.62
N ALA A 534 3.23 28.37 -15.52
CA ALA A 534 3.21 28.91 -16.88
C ALA A 534 2.01 28.41 -17.72
N LEU A 535 1.53 27.20 -17.47
CA LEU A 535 0.32 26.67 -18.12
C LEU A 535 -0.95 27.36 -17.59
N CYS A 536 -1.02 27.66 -16.29
CA CYS A 536 -2.09 28.49 -15.73
C CYS A 536 -2.11 29.90 -16.35
N ASP A 537 -0.95 30.56 -16.46
CA ASP A 537 -0.82 31.89 -17.08
C ASP A 537 -1.25 31.89 -18.55
N LEU A 538 -1.23 30.74 -19.23
CA LEU A 538 -1.69 30.56 -20.60
C LEU A 538 -3.19 30.18 -20.70
N GLY A 539 -3.92 30.13 -19.59
CA GLY A 539 -5.37 29.85 -19.54
C GLY A 539 -5.75 28.36 -19.63
N TYR A 540 -4.84 27.45 -19.25
CA TYR A 540 -5.12 26.00 -19.21
C TYR A 540 -5.57 25.50 -17.84
N ASP A 541 -6.08 26.37 -16.95
CA ASP A 541 -6.49 26.08 -15.57
C ASP A 541 -7.51 24.94 -15.49
N THR A 542 -8.51 24.94 -16.38
CA THR A 542 -9.55 23.91 -16.42
C THR A 542 -9.02 22.51 -16.78
N ILE A 543 -7.98 22.44 -17.57
CA ILE A 543 -7.32 21.17 -17.94
C ILE A 543 -6.46 20.70 -16.79
N LEU A 544 -5.72 21.60 -16.15
CA LEU A 544 -4.90 21.32 -14.98
C LEU A 544 -5.73 20.86 -13.78
N ASP A 545 -6.87 21.49 -13.52
CA ASP A 545 -7.84 21.06 -12.49
C ASP A 545 -8.39 19.66 -12.73
N THR A 546 -8.48 19.22 -13.97
CA THR A 546 -8.93 17.88 -14.35
C THR A 546 -7.82 16.82 -14.17
N ILE A 547 -6.56 17.21 -14.39
CA ILE A 547 -5.39 16.32 -14.29
C ILE A 547 -4.92 16.15 -12.84
N LEU A 548 -5.09 17.20 -12.00
CA LEU A 548 -4.63 17.22 -10.61
C LEU A 548 -5.67 16.68 -9.61
N LYS A 549 -6.89 16.39 -10.05
CA LYS A 549 -7.93 15.65 -9.30
C LYS A 549 -7.74 14.15 -9.44
#